data_aad31112d331293ff4ce172b475dbdaf
#
_entry.id   aad31112d331293ff4ce172b475dbdaf
#
_cell.length_a   1.000
_cell.length_b   1.000
_cell.length_c   1.000
_cell.angle_alpha   90.00
_cell.angle_beta   90.00
_cell.angle_gamma   90.00
#
_symmetry.space_group_name_H-M   'P 1'
#
loop_
_entity.id
_entity.type
_entity.pdbx_description
1 polymer ?
#
loop_
_entity_poly.entity_id
_entity_poly.type
_entity_poly.pdbx_seq_one_letter_code
_entity_poly.pdbx_strand_id
1 'polypeptide(L)'
;MATIDLVYFNAGGGHRAAALALEAVCRELRMPWQVRLVNLLEVLDPKDAFRSATGMAMEDYYNKRLARGWTIGLRQELKLLQGIIRLADRPITRQLRQYWQQTQPDL
;
A
#
# COMPACT_ATOMS: atom_id res chain seq x y z
N MET A 1 20.54 -13.95 6.51
CA MET A 1 19.83 -12.74 6.96
C MET A 1 18.37 -12.85 6.54
N ALA A 2 17.45 -12.69 7.45
CA ALA A 2 16.03 -12.72 7.14
C ALA A 2 15.61 -11.44 6.39
N THR A 3 14.76 -11.58 5.39
CA THR A 3 14.18 -10.46 4.66
C THR A 3 12.74 -10.24 5.14
N ILE A 4 12.46 -9.02 5.58
CA ILE A 4 11.16 -8.62 6.12
C ILE A 4 10.56 -7.53 5.25
N ASP A 5 9.35 -7.74 4.76
CA ASP A 5 8.59 -6.75 4.01
C ASP A 5 7.62 -6.04 4.96
N LEU A 6 7.79 -4.72 5.11
CA LEU A 6 6.82 -3.87 5.80
C LEU A 6 5.86 -3.30 4.76
N VAL A 7 4.71 -3.94 4.66
CA VAL A 7 3.68 -3.58 3.69
C VAL A 7 2.81 -2.46 4.24
N TYR A 8 2.67 -1.38 3.49
CA TYR A 8 1.87 -0.24 3.91
C TYR A 8 1.04 0.32 2.76
N PHE A 9 0.03 1.08 3.11
CA PHE A 9 -0.80 1.85 2.20
C PHE A 9 -0.54 3.33 2.46
N ASN A 10 -0.10 4.07 1.45
CA ASN A 10 0.33 5.47 1.61
C ASN A 10 -0.86 6.45 1.52
N ALA A 11 -1.87 6.23 2.37
CA ALA A 11 -3.01 7.13 2.50
C ALA A 11 -2.95 7.85 3.85
N GLY A 12 -3.01 9.17 3.85
CA GLY A 12 -2.94 9.98 5.07
C GLY A 12 -1.56 10.07 5.71
N GLY A 13 -0.55 9.35 5.23
CA GLY A 13 0.82 9.41 5.71
C GLY A 13 1.14 8.62 6.99
N GLY A 14 0.14 8.23 7.78
CA GLY A 14 0.35 7.55 9.06
C GLY A 14 0.97 6.16 8.93
N HIS A 15 0.50 5.36 7.98
CA HIS A 15 1.02 4.01 7.76
C HIS A 15 2.47 4.02 7.27
N ARG A 16 2.79 4.94 6.37
CA ARG A 16 4.16 5.11 5.90
C ARG A 16 5.09 5.54 7.02
N ALA A 17 4.66 6.50 7.85
CA ALA A 17 5.42 6.95 9.00
C ALA A 17 5.70 5.80 9.98
N ALA A 18 4.72 4.96 10.26
CA ALA A 18 4.89 3.78 11.10
C ALA A 18 5.89 2.79 10.52
N ALA A 19 5.83 2.51 9.22
CA ALA A 19 6.76 1.62 8.55
C ALA A 19 8.21 2.15 8.61
N LEU A 20 8.39 3.45 8.38
CA LEU A 20 9.71 4.10 8.49
C LEU A 20 10.24 4.06 9.92
N ALA A 21 9.38 4.25 10.92
CA ALA A 21 9.77 4.17 12.32
C ALA A 21 10.23 2.75 12.70
N LEU A 22 9.52 1.73 12.25
CA LEU A 22 9.91 0.33 12.48
C LEU A 22 11.25 0.00 11.81
N GLU A 23 11.45 0.45 10.56
CA GLU A 23 12.73 0.28 9.87
C GLU A 23 13.87 0.93 10.66
N ALA A 24 13.67 2.16 11.15
CA ALA A 24 14.68 2.89 11.91
C ALA A 24 15.03 2.16 13.22
N VAL A 25 14.03 1.65 13.93
CA VAL A 25 14.25 0.88 15.19
C VAL A 25 15.03 -0.39 14.90
N CYS A 26 14.71 -1.13 13.84
CA CYS A 26 15.45 -2.33 13.45
C CYS A 26 16.92 -1.99 13.16
N ARG A 27 17.17 -0.86 12.54
CA ARG A 27 18.53 -0.39 12.24
C ARG A 27 19.27 0.00 13.52
N GLU A 28 18.65 0.75 14.43
CA GLU A 28 19.24 1.16 15.71
C GLU A 28 19.59 -0.03 16.60
N LEU A 29 18.70 -1.02 16.66
CA LEU A 29 18.93 -2.23 17.44
C LEU A 29 19.84 -3.24 16.74
N ARG A 30 20.34 -2.90 15.54
CA ARG A 30 21.22 -3.76 14.75
C ARG A 30 20.65 -5.17 14.57
N MET A 31 19.35 -5.25 14.27
CA MET A 31 18.69 -6.52 14.00
C MET A 31 19.27 -7.15 12.73
N PRO A 32 19.48 -8.49 12.74
CA PRO A 32 20.05 -9.19 11.58
C PRO A 32 19.00 -9.41 10.48
N TRP A 33 18.27 -8.35 10.11
CA TRP A 33 17.18 -8.42 9.14
C TRP A 33 17.40 -7.41 8.02
N GLN A 34 17.08 -7.83 6.81
CA GLN A 34 16.91 -6.93 5.69
C GLN A 34 15.45 -6.47 5.65
N VAL A 35 15.21 -5.21 5.97
CA VAL A 35 13.85 -4.64 5.97
C VAL A 35 13.61 -3.91 4.65
N ARG A 36 12.49 -4.24 3.99
CA ARG A 36 12.05 -3.56 2.78
C ARG A 36 10.70 -2.89 3.04
N LEU A 37 10.54 -1.69 2.53
CA LEU A 37 9.27 -0.96 2.57
C LEU A 37 8.50 -1.24 1.28
N VAL A 38 7.29 -1.74 1.40
CA VAL A 38 6.46 -2.13 0.25
C VAL A 38 5.15 -1.33 0.26
N ASN A 39 5.00 -0.44 -0.71
CA ASN A 39 3.74 0.25 -0.93
C ASN A 39 2.78 -0.68 -1.68
N LEU A 40 1.69 -1.06 -1.04
CA LEU A 40 0.72 -2.02 -1.57
C LEU A 40 0.15 -1.58 -2.92
N LEU A 41 -0.13 -0.29 -3.10
CA LEU A 41 -0.68 0.22 -4.36
C LEU A 41 0.32 0.11 -5.53
N GLU A 42 1.61 0.25 -5.27
CA GLU A 42 2.62 0.06 -6.31
C GLU A 42 2.69 -1.40 -6.77
N VAL A 43 2.43 -2.33 -5.88
CA VAL A 43 2.35 -3.76 -6.22
C VAL A 43 1.10 -4.07 -7.05
N LEU A 44 -0.04 -3.48 -6.68
CA LEU A 44 -1.32 -3.72 -7.33
C LEU A 44 -1.51 -2.96 -8.64
N ASP A 45 -0.80 -1.83 -8.81
CA ASP A 45 -0.86 -1.01 -10.01
C ASP A 45 0.54 -0.69 -10.54
N PRO A 46 1.35 -1.72 -10.89
CA PRO A 46 2.74 -1.50 -11.33
C PRO A 46 2.84 -0.75 -12.66
N LYS A 47 1.76 -0.70 -13.44
CA LYS A 47 1.71 0.00 -14.72
C LYS A 47 1.14 1.42 -14.61
N ASP A 48 0.86 1.89 -13.40
CA ASP A 48 0.24 3.19 -13.13
C ASP A 48 -1.04 3.43 -13.96
N ALA A 49 -1.88 2.41 -14.11
CA ALA A 49 -3.10 2.50 -14.92
C ALA A 49 -4.05 3.59 -14.39
N PHE A 50 -4.21 3.68 -13.08
CA PHE A 50 -5.02 4.73 -12.47
C PHE A 50 -4.41 6.12 -12.68
N ARG A 51 -3.10 6.26 -12.52
CA ARG A 51 -2.38 7.52 -12.77
C ARG A 51 -2.50 7.94 -14.23
N SER A 52 -2.35 7.01 -15.16
CA SER A 52 -2.50 7.27 -16.59
C SER A 52 -3.91 7.72 -16.97
N ALA A 53 -4.94 7.16 -16.30
CA ALA A 53 -6.34 7.51 -16.58
C ALA A 53 -6.76 8.84 -15.95
N THR A 54 -6.26 9.17 -14.76
CA THR A 54 -6.72 10.32 -13.96
C THR A 54 -5.67 11.42 -13.76
N GLY A 55 -4.43 11.17 -14.14
CA GLY A 55 -3.31 12.09 -13.93
C GLY A 55 -2.77 12.11 -12.50
N MET A 56 -3.30 11.28 -11.59
CA MET A 56 -2.82 11.20 -10.22
C MET A 56 -2.90 9.77 -9.68
N ALA A 57 -2.02 9.43 -8.73
CA ALA A 57 -2.10 8.16 -8.02
C ALA A 57 -3.35 8.11 -7.12
N MET A 58 -3.88 6.91 -6.88
CA MET A 58 -5.06 6.70 -6.05
C MET A 58 -4.87 7.26 -4.63
N GLU A 59 -3.70 7.08 -4.05
CA GLU A 59 -3.35 7.62 -2.73
C GLU A 59 -3.35 9.15 -2.71
N ASP A 60 -2.88 9.80 -3.78
CA ASP A 60 -2.89 11.26 -3.92
C ASP A 60 -4.32 11.80 -4.01
N TYR A 61 -5.18 11.11 -4.73
CA TYR A 61 -6.61 11.42 -4.80
C TYR A 61 -7.26 11.36 -3.42
N TYR A 62 -7.00 10.31 -2.67
CA TYR A 62 -7.51 10.14 -1.32
C TYR A 62 -7.01 11.23 -0.38
N ASN A 63 -5.69 11.50 -0.39
CA ASN A 63 -5.07 12.53 0.45
C ASN A 63 -5.58 13.92 0.11
N LYS A 64 -5.74 14.25 -1.17
CA LYS A 64 -6.29 15.52 -1.63
C LYS A 64 -7.73 15.70 -1.16
N ARG A 65 -8.50 14.64 -1.15
CA ARG A 65 -9.88 14.64 -0.68
C ARG A 65 -9.96 14.89 0.83
N LEU A 66 -9.09 14.24 1.62
CA LEU A 66 -8.98 14.49 3.06
C LEU A 66 -8.56 15.93 3.35
N ALA A 67 -7.57 16.44 2.64
CA ALA A 67 -7.07 17.82 2.83
C ALA A 67 -8.13 18.87 2.53
N ARG A 68 -9.07 18.60 1.63
CA ARG A 68 -10.19 19.50 1.30
C ARG A 68 -11.40 19.33 2.20
N GLY A 69 -11.35 18.40 3.17
CA GLY A 69 -12.47 18.13 4.06
C GLY A 69 -13.66 17.46 3.38
N TRP A 70 -13.47 16.85 2.23
CA TRP A 70 -14.53 16.18 1.47
C TRP A 70 -14.83 14.80 2.08
N THR A 71 -15.38 14.82 3.30
CA THR A 71 -15.76 13.60 4.02
C THR A 71 -17.20 13.20 3.81
N ILE A 72 -18.02 14.08 3.22
CA ILE A 72 -19.43 13.79 2.91
C ILE A 72 -19.48 12.71 1.83
N GLY A 73 -20.23 11.63 2.11
CA GLY A 73 -20.33 10.49 1.20
C GLY A 73 -19.18 9.48 1.29
N LEU A 74 -18.18 9.71 2.13
CA LEU A 74 -17.05 8.81 2.31
C LEU A 74 -17.48 7.40 2.72
N ARG A 75 -18.51 7.29 3.54
CA ARG A 75 -19.05 6.00 3.98
C ARG A 75 -19.61 5.16 2.82
N GLN A 76 -20.34 5.80 1.91
CA GLN A 76 -20.87 5.14 0.71
C GLN A 76 -19.74 4.74 -0.24
N GLU A 77 -18.73 5.58 -0.40
CA GLU A 77 -17.56 5.28 -1.21
C GLU A 77 -16.72 4.15 -0.66
N LEU A 78 -16.56 4.07 0.66
CA LEU A 78 -15.89 2.95 1.30
C LEU A 78 -16.62 1.64 1.04
N LYS A 79 -17.96 1.65 1.11
CA LYS A 79 -18.76 0.46 0.77
C LYS A 79 -18.61 0.07 -0.69
N LEU A 80 -18.61 1.05 -1.61
CA LEU A 80 -18.38 0.81 -3.03
C LEU A 80 -16.99 0.22 -3.26
N LEU A 81 -15.97 0.80 -2.63
CA LEU A 81 -14.59 0.33 -2.72
C LEU A 81 -14.46 -1.10 -2.20
N GLN A 82 -15.09 -1.43 -1.08
CA GLN A 82 -15.10 -2.78 -0.55
C GLN A 82 -15.77 -3.77 -1.51
N GLY A 83 -16.84 -3.35 -2.19
CA GLY A 83 -17.49 -4.14 -3.23
C GLY A 83 -16.57 -4.40 -4.42
N ILE A 84 -15.85 -3.36 -4.88
CA ILE A 84 -14.86 -3.46 -5.97
C ILE A 84 -13.74 -4.41 -5.57
N ILE A 85 -13.22 -4.29 -4.36
CA ILE A 85 -12.16 -5.18 -3.85
C ILE A 85 -12.63 -6.63 -3.83
N ARG A 86 -13.87 -6.89 -3.38
CA ARG A 86 -14.43 -8.25 -3.39
C ARG A 86 -14.54 -8.82 -4.80
N LEU A 87 -14.98 -8.01 -5.77
CA LEU A 87 -15.07 -8.44 -7.17
C LEU A 87 -13.69 -8.66 -7.79
N ALA A 88 -12.69 -7.88 -7.36
CA ALA A 88 -11.32 -7.95 -7.84
C ALA A 88 -10.42 -8.89 -7.01
N ASP A 89 -10.98 -9.64 -6.06
CA ASP A 89 -10.22 -10.46 -5.11
C ASP A 89 -9.27 -11.44 -5.81
N ARG A 90 -9.75 -12.17 -6.81
CA ARG A 90 -8.91 -13.14 -7.53
C ARG A 90 -7.74 -12.51 -8.28
N PRO A 91 -7.95 -11.44 -9.10
CA PRO A 91 -6.83 -10.75 -9.74
C PRO A 91 -5.83 -10.15 -8.75
N ILE A 92 -6.33 -9.53 -7.67
CA ILE A 92 -5.49 -8.93 -6.62
C ILE A 92 -4.66 -10.02 -5.93
N THR A 93 -5.28 -11.11 -5.53
CA THR A 93 -4.59 -12.23 -4.88
C THR A 93 -3.51 -12.81 -5.80
N ARG A 94 -3.81 -12.94 -7.09
CA ARG A 94 -2.83 -13.41 -8.09
C ARG A 94 -1.63 -12.48 -8.19
N GLN A 95 -1.86 -11.17 -8.28
CA GLN A 95 -0.78 -10.17 -8.35
C GLN A 95 0.10 -10.19 -7.10
N LEU A 96 -0.49 -10.24 -5.92
CA LEU A 96 0.25 -10.32 -4.67
C LEU A 96 1.06 -11.62 -4.57
N ARG A 97 0.46 -12.73 -4.96
CA ARG A 97 1.15 -14.03 -4.97
C ARG A 97 2.36 -14.01 -5.91
N GLN A 98 2.20 -13.48 -7.12
CA GLN A 98 3.30 -13.34 -8.08
C GLN A 98 4.41 -12.46 -7.54
N TYR A 99 4.07 -11.33 -6.94
CA TYR A 99 5.04 -10.41 -6.36
C TYR A 99 5.88 -11.11 -5.29
N TRP A 100 5.25 -11.77 -4.33
CA TRP A 100 5.98 -12.43 -3.25
C TRP A 100 6.66 -13.74 -3.67
N GLN A 101 6.21 -14.38 -4.72
CA GLN A 101 6.97 -15.48 -5.33
C GLN A 101 8.29 -15.00 -5.93
N GLN A 102 8.31 -13.79 -6.50
CA GLN A 102 9.52 -13.20 -7.07
C GLN A 102 10.45 -12.62 -6.00
N THR A 103 9.92 -12.02 -4.96
CA THR A 103 10.70 -11.29 -3.94
C THR A 103 11.03 -12.13 -2.72
N GLN A 104 10.30 -13.20 -2.46
CA GLN A 104 10.52 -14.21 -1.43
C GLN A 104 10.92 -13.66 -0.05
N PRO A 105 10.06 -12.84 0.62
CA PRO A 105 10.35 -12.42 1.98
C PRO A 105 10.23 -13.60 2.95
N ASP A 106 10.94 -13.52 4.06
CA ASP A 106 10.79 -14.48 5.16
C ASP A 106 9.58 -14.11 6.04
N LEU A 107 9.23 -12.82 6.08
CA LEU A 107 8.07 -12.31 6.80
C LEU A 107 7.51 -11.08 6.09
#